data_fc83a1cd5d91185ea9afabed1277e51b
#
_entry.id   fc83a1cd5d91185ea9afabed1277e51b
#
_cell.length_a   1.000
_cell.length_b   1.000
_cell.length_c   1.000
_cell.angle_alpha   90.00
_cell.angle_beta   90.00
_cell.angle_gamma   90.00
#
_symmetry.space_group_name_H-M   'P 1'
#
loop_
_entity.id
_entity.type
_entity.pdbx_description
1 polymer ?
#
loop_
_entity_poly.entity_id
_entity_poly.type
_entity_poly.pdbx_seq_one_letter_code
_entity_poly.pdbx_strand_id
1 'polypeptide(L)'
;MPIILPLLLLFALTSACSRIAVQDYQNFQPVLVPEVFFAGYLTAHGVVKDRGGRVIRTFNADIDASWKNGIGTLVEDFVFNDGEIQQRVWTLTPQGNGRYSGVAGDVIGTGELALSGNSLFLDYALRVPYGDSSVDVRVDDRMYLISPDVLINESSLKKFGVRVGSLNLVILRQPGEAPNKGAQGDDK
;
A
#
# COMPACT_ATOMS: atom_id res chain seq x y z
N MET A 1 -54.23 23.85 -37.41
CA MET A 1 -53.90 22.75 -36.55
C MET A 1 -52.40 22.83 -36.21
N PRO A 2 -52.00 23.21 -34.99
CA PRO A 2 -50.60 23.21 -34.63
C PRO A 2 -50.19 21.82 -34.11
N ILE A 3 -49.15 21.28 -34.72
CA ILE A 3 -48.51 20.02 -34.32
C ILE A 3 -47.63 20.29 -33.09
N ILE A 4 -48.06 19.79 -31.95
CA ILE A 4 -47.29 19.83 -30.68
C ILE A 4 -46.27 18.68 -30.74
N LEU A 5 -44.99 19.02 -30.92
CA LEU A 5 -43.87 18.08 -30.85
C LEU A 5 -43.53 17.82 -29.37
N PRO A 6 -43.67 16.61 -28.84
CA PRO A 6 -43.26 16.34 -27.47
C PRO A 6 -41.73 16.34 -27.37
N LEU A 7 -41.21 17.31 -26.63
CA LEU A 7 -39.79 17.39 -26.22
C LEU A 7 -39.49 16.25 -25.27
N LEU A 8 -38.91 15.16 -25.77
CA LEU A 8 -38.45 14.02 -24.96
C LEU A 8 -37.23 14.47 -24.16
N LEU A 9 -37.43 14.82 -22.90
CA LEU A 9 -36.37 15.16 -21.95
C LEU A 9 -35.61 13.88 -21.60
N LEU A 10 -34.51 13.62 -22.31
CA LEU A 10 -33.61 12.52 -22.07
C LEU A 10 -32.83 12.82 -20.78
N PHE A 11 -33.34 12.35 -19.64
CA PHE A 11 -32.66 12.40 -18.35
C PHE A 11 -31.44 11.42 -18.43
N ALA A 12 -30.28 11.94 -18.82
CA ALA A 12 -29.03 11.21 -18.74
C ALA A 12 -28.72 10.95 -17.23
N LEU A 13 -29.03 9.77 -16.75
CA LEU A 13 -28.57 9.25 -15.47
C LEU A 13 -27.06 9.10 -15.54
N THR A 14 -26.33 10.16 -15.24
CA THR A 14 -24.90 10.09 -14.98
C THR A 14 -24.73 9.35 -13.66
N SER A 15 -24.58 8.02 -13.73
CA SER A 15 -24.07 7.23 -12.62
C SER A 15 -22.63 7.70 -12.36
N ALA A 16 -22.48 8.69 -11.49
CA ALA A 16 -21.19 9.08 -10.97
C ALA A 16 -20.68 7.89 -10.16
N CYS A 17 -19.79 7.08 -10.75
CA CYS A 17 -18.98 6.14 -9.97
C CYS A 17 -18.18 6.97 -8.98
N SER A 18 -18.66 7.10 -7.75
CA SER A 18 -17.91 7.76 -6.68
C SER A 18 -16.65 6.94 -6.42
N ARG A 19 -15.49 7.59 -6.53
CA ARG A 19 -14.23 6.97 -6.16
C ARG A 19 -14.27 6.70 -4.66
N ILE A 20 -13.96 5.47 -4.24
CA ILE A 20 -13.88 5.09 -2.84
C ILE A 20 -12.85 6.00 -2.16
N ALA A 21 -13.26 6.68 -1.10
CA ALA A 21 -12.44 7.57 -0.28
C ALA A 21 -12.11 6.90 1.06
N VAL A 22 -10.99 7.26 1.67
CA VAL A 22 -10.63 6.69 2.98
C VAL A 22 -11.65 7.06 4.06
N GLN A 23 -12.36 8.20 3.91
CA GLN A 23 -13.43 8.66 4.82
C GLN A 23 -14.64 7.71 4.86
N ASP A 24 -14.86 6.89 3.84
CA ASP A 24 -15.94 5.90 3.81
C ASP A 24 -15.78 4.86 4.93
N TYR A 25 -14.57 4.72 5.47
CA TYR A 25 -14.20 3.77 6.53
C TYR A 25 -14.16 4.39 7.94
N GLN A 26 -14.59 5.64 8.12
CA GLN A 26 -14.46 6.37 9.40
C GLN A 26 -15.07 5.65 10.62
N ASN A 27 -16.08 4.81 10.41
CA ASN A 27 -16.77 4.06 11.47
C ASN A 27 -16.30 2.60 11.60
N PHE A 28 -15.32 2.17 10.79
CA PHE A 28 -14.79 0.81 10.84
C PHE A 28 -13.79 0.64 11.98
N GLN A 29 -13.82 -0.56 12.59
CA GLN A 29 -12.97 -0.95 13.72
C GLN A 29 -12.15 -2.20 13.37
N PRO A 30 -11.00 -2.41 14.04
CA PRO A 30 -10.36 -1.51 15.02
C PRO A 30 -9.76 -0.26 14.34
N VAL A 31 -9.65 0.86 15.04
CA VAL A 31 -9.02 2.08 14.46
C VAL A 31 -7.55 1.83 14.22
N LEU A 32 -7.08 2.13 13.01
CA LEU A 32 -5.67 2.05 12.64
C LEU A 32 -4.92 3.28 13.14
N VAL A 33 -3.97 3.06 14.04
CA VAL A 33 -3.01 4.06 14.53
C VAL A 33 -1.62 3.62 14.07
N PRO A 34 -0.98 4.32 13.12
CA PRO A 34 0.30 3.90 12.54
C PRO A 34 1.40 3.66 13.58
N GLU A 35 1.51 4.55 14.57
CA GLU A 35 2.49 4.46 15.65
C GLU A 35 2.31 3.24 16.55
N VAL A 36 1.10 2.65 16.52
CA VAL A 36 0.78 1.43 17.28
C VAL A 36 0.97 0.19 16.42
N PHE A 37 0.40 0.19 15.20
CA PHE A 37 0.46 -0.99 14.34
C PHE A 37 1.87 -1.20 13.77
N PHE A 38 2.48 -0.15 13.20
CA PHE A 38 3.84 -0.21 12.65
C PHE A 38 4.88 0.12 13.72
N ALA A 39 4.92 -0.67 14.78
CA ALA A 39 5.91 -0.54 15.85
C ALA A 39 6.47 -1.91 16.23
N GLY A 40 7.80 -2.04 16.24
CA GLY A 40 8.50 -3.29 16.49
C GLY A 40 8.62 -4.16 15.24
N TYR A 41 8.66 -5.48 15.44
CA TYR A 41 8.85 -6.44 14.34
C TYR A 41 7.52 -6.86 13.74
N LEU A 42 7.47 -6.82 12.39
CA LEU A 42 6.34 -7.30 11.60
C LEU A 42 6.86 -8.18 10.46
N THR A 43 5.98 -9.03 9.93
CA THR A 43 6.24 -9.77 8.69
C THR A 43 5.20 -9.42 7.63
N ALA A 44 5.59 -9.49 6.37
CA ALA A 44 4.66 -9.34 5.26
C ALA A 44 4.79 -10.51 4.28
N HIS A 45 3.64 -10.96 3.75
CA HIS A 45 3.57 -12.05 2.79
C HIS A 45 2.66 -11.64 1.64
N GLY A 46 3.17 -11.69 0.41
CA GLY A 46 2.44 -11.11 -0.69
C GLY A 46 2.63 -11.77 -2.05
N VAL A 47 1.74 -11.38 -2.96
CA VAL A 47 1.75 -11.80 -4.36
C VAL A 47 1.66 -10.59 -5.27
N VAL A 48 2.47 -10.60 -6.34
CA VAL A 48 2.39 -9.65 -7.44
C VAL A 48 1.65 -10.31 -8.58
N LYS A 49 0.67 -9.60 -9.15
CA LYS A 49 -0.15 -10.08 -10.25
C LYS A 49 0.04 -9.21 -11.49
N ASP A 50 0.00 -9.82 -12.65
CA ASP A 50 -0.07 -9.11 -13.92
C ASP A 50 -1.44 -8.45 -14.15
N ARG A 51 -1.60 -7.77 -15.29
CA ARG A 51 -2.86 -7.12 -15.67
C ARG A 51 -4.04 -8.10 -15.74
N GLY A 52 -3.78 -9.36 -16.10
CA GLY A 52 -4.78 -10.41 -16.21
C GLY A 52 -5.17 -11.07 -14.87
N GLY A 53 -4.48 -10.69 -13.77
CA GLY A 53 -4.70 -11.27 -12.44
C GLY A 53 -3.92 -12.54 -12.15
N ARG A 54 -3.01 -12.96 -13.06
CA ARG A 54 -2.12 -14.11 -12.83
C ARG A 54 -1.02 -13.70 -11.85
N VAL A 55 -0.76 -14.53 -10.85
CA VAL A 55 0.39 -14.37 -9.97
C VAL A 55 1.67 -14.60 -10.78
N ILE A 56 2.53 -13.59 -10.81
CA ILE A 56 3.81 -13.61 -11.54
C ILE A 56 5.00 -13.61 -10.58
N ARG A 57 4.82 -13.22 -9.32
CA ARG A 57 5.86 -13.20 -8.31
C ARG A 57 5.25 -13.31 -6.92
N THR A 58 5.93 -13.95 -5.98
CA THR A 58 5.59 -13.97 -4.55
C THR A 58 6.77 -13.47 -3.73
N PHE A 59 6.49 -12.99 -2.51
CA PHE A 59 7.54 -12.54 -1.61
C PHE A 59 7.14 -12.72 -0.16
N ASN A 60 8.18 -12.76 0.69
CA ASN A 60 8.10 -12.54 2.12
C ASN A 60 8.93 -11.31 2.46
N ALA A 61 8.57 -10.60 3.51
CA ALA A 61 9.37 -9.50 4.02
C ALA A 61 9.40 -9.50 5.54
N ASP A 62 10.58 -9.19 6.08
CA ASP A 62 10.75 -8.79 7.47
C ASP A 62 10.67 -7.27 7.53
N ILE A 63 9.95 -6.75 8.52
CA ILE A 63 9.78 -5.31 8.70
C ILE A 63 10.19 -4.95 10.11
N ASP A 64 11.17 -4.06 10.25
CA ASP A 64 11.56 -3.46 11.52
C ASP A 64 11.09 -2.01 11.54
N ALA A 65 10.12 -1.72 12.41
CA ALA A 65 9.43 -0.44 12.45
C ALA A 65 9.63 0.27 13.79
N SER A 66 10.02 1.54 13.71
CA SER A 66 10.28 2.36 14.91
C SER A 66 9.77 3.79 14.72
N TRP A 67 9.45 4.45 15.84
CA TRP A 67 8.97 5.83 15.87
C TRP A 67 9.84 6.68 16.79
N LYS A 68 10.29 7.82 16.29
CA LYS A 68 11.06 8.78 17.07
C LYS A 68 10.56 10.20 16.80
N ASN A 69 10.14 10.90 17.83
CA ASN A 69 9.56 12.25 17.71
C ASN A 69 8.39 12.35 16.73
N GLY A 70 7.55 11.31 16.67
CA GLY A 70 6.42 11.21 15.75
C GLY A 70 6.77 10.85 14.31
N ILE A 71 8.04 10.67 13.97
CA ILE A 71 8.50 10.22 12.65
C ILE A 71 8.70 8.72 12.69
N GLY A 72 8.03 8.00 11.76
CA GLY A 72 8.14 6.56 11.59
C GLY A 72 9.26 6.18 10.63
N THR A 73 10.01 5.14 10.96
CA THR A 73 10.96 4.49 10.06
C THR A 73 10.59 3.02 9.96
N LEU A 74 10.35 2.51 8.75
CA LEU A 74 10.07 1.11 8.48
C LEU A 74 11.18 0.58 7.56
N VAL A 75 11.95 -0.37 8.05
CA VAL A 75 12.98 -1.08 7.27
C VAL A 75 12.35 -2.39 6.81
N GLU A 76 12.16 -2.55 5.51
CA GLU A 76 11.53 -3.69 4.87
C GLU A 76 12.58 -4.49 4.10
N ASP A 77 12.82 -5.73 4.49
CA ASP A 77 13.73 -6.66 3.82
C ASP A 77 12.93 -7.73 3.08
N PHE A 78 12.86 -7.62 1.77
CA PHE A 78 12.08 -8.52 0.90
C PHE A 78 12.95 -9.68 0.39
N VAL A 79 12.36 -10.87 0.38
CA VAL A 79 12.89 -12.06 -0.31
C VAL A 79 11.82 -12.55 -1.28
N PHE A 80 12.15 -12.55 -2.56
CA PHE A 80 11.24 -12.97 -3.63
C PHE A 80 11.48 -14.45 -4.01
N ASN A 81 10.46 -15.08 -4.63
CA ASN A 81 10.52 -16.49 -5.04
C ASN A 81 11.53 -16.77 -6.16
N ASP A 82 12.02 -15.76 -6.86
CA ASP A 82 13.08 -15.84 -7.88
C ASP A 82 14.49 -15.65 -7.29
N GLY A 83 14.59 -15.49 -5.96
CA GLY A 83 15.85 -15.32 -5.22
C GLY A 83 16.32 -13.88 -5.13
N GLU A 84 15.63 -12.91 -5.72
CA GLU A 84 15.96 -11.50 -5.56
C GLU A 84 15.73 -11.06 -4.11
N ILE A 85 16.65 -10.26 -3.59
CA ILE A 85 16.56 -9.63 -2.27
C ILE A 85 16.53 -8.12 -2.48
N GLN A 86 15.58 -7.45 -1.85
CA GLN A 86 15.46 -5.99 -1.88
C GLN A 86 15.30 -5.45 -0.47
N GLN A 87 15.82 -4.27 -0.22
CA GLN A 87 15.53 -3.50 0.99
C GLN A 87 14.86 -2.20 0.60
N ARG A 88 13.80 -1.84 1.35
CA ARG A 88 13.15 -0.53 1.28
C ARG A 88 13.10 0.07 2.67
N VAL A 89 13.38 1.37 2.75
CA VAL A 89 13.25 2.10 4.02
C VAL A 89 12.27 3.23 3.80
N TRP A 90 11.11 3.13 4.45
CA TRP A 90 10.14 4.22 4.51
C TRP A 90 10.47 5.16 5.65
N THR A 91 10.31 6.46 5.39
CA THR A 91 10.21 7.49 6.43
C THR A 91 8.82 8.10 6.35
N LEU A 92 8.05 7.99 7.43
CA LEU A 92 6.70 8.50 7.55
C LEU A 92 6.69 9.73 8.45
N THR A 93 6.22 10.86 7.92
CA THR A 93 6.16 12.14 8.64
C THR A 93 4.72 12.60 8.78
N PRO A 94 4.20 12.82 10.01
CA PRO A 94 2.84 13.28 10.22
C PRO A 94 2.62 14.69 9.66
N GLN A 95 1.48 14.89 9.01
CA GLN A 95 1.03 16.16 8.43
C GLN A 95 -0.21 16.72 9.14
N GLY A 96 -0.65 16.06 10.22
CA GLY A 96 -1.89 16.39 10.94
C GLY A 96 -3.15 15.84 10.28
N ASN A 97 -4.25 15.87 11.00
CA ASN A 97 -5.60 15.48 10.54
C ASN A 97 -5.63 14.05 9.92
N GLY A 98 -4.91 13.08 10.50
CA GLY A 98 -4.85 11.71 9.99
C GLY A 98 -4.12 11.60 8.65
N ARG A 99 -3.19 12.50 8.36
CA ARG A 99 -2.35 12.47 7.16
C ARG A 99 -0.89 12.31 7.51
N TYR A 100 -0.17 11.63 6.63
CA TYR A 100 1.28 11.49 6.66
C TYR A 100 1.85 11.69 5.26
N SER A 101 3.10 12.11 5.19
CA SER A 101 3.92 12.00 3.99
C SER A 101 4.88 10.83 4.15
N GLY A 102 5.12 10.08 3.07
CA GLY A 102 6.03 8.96 3.04
C GLY A 102 7.08 9.12 1.95
N VAL A 103 8.33 8.82 2.27
CA VAL A 103 9.42 8.77 1.29
C VAL A 103 10.17 7.45 1.42
N ALA A 104 10.62 6.89 0.27
CA ALA A 104 11.51 5.73 0.21
C ALA A 104 12.43 5.86 -1.00
N GLY A 105 13.50 5.05 -1.06
CA GLY A 105 14.54 5.19 -2.08
C GLY A 105 14.08 4.94 -3.52
N ASP A 106 13.07 4.11 -3.71
CA ASP A 106 12.45 3.76 -5.00
C ASP A 106 11.15 4.55 -5.27
N VAL A 107 10.72 5.40 -4.33
CA VAL A 107 9.57 6.29 -4.47
C VAL A 107 10.00 7.61 -5.11
N ILE A 108 9.27 8.01 -6.14
CA ILE A 108 9.51 9.28 -6.85
C ILE A 108 8.75 10.39 -6.14
N GLY A 109 9.50 11.32 -5.55
CA GLY A 109 8.93 12.40 -4.76
C GLY A 109 8.40 11.90 -3.41
N THR A 110 7.17 12.25 -3.08
CA THR A 110 6.56 11.97 -1.78
C THR A 110 5.24 11.23 -1.98
N GLY A 111 5.04 10.15 -1.24
CA GLY A 111 3.75 9.48 -1.13
C GLY A 111 2.84 10.19 -0.13
N GLU A 112 1.56 10.23 -0.43
CA GLU A 112 0.54 10.83 0.43
C GLU A 112 -0.27 9.73 1.11
N LEU A 113 -0.28 9.72 2.44
CA LEU A 113 -1.03 8.79 3.26
C LEU A 113 -2.21 9.52 3.91
N ALA A 114 -3.36 8.88 3.91
CA ALA A 114 -4.56 9.35 4.60
C ALA A 114 -5.20 8.20 5.37
N LEU A 115 -5.62 8.48 6.62
CA LEU A 115 -6.23 7.50 7.52
C LEU A 115 -7.67 7.86 7.87
N SER A 116 -8.50 6.84 8.01
CA SER A 116 -9.85 6.97 8.56
C SER A 116 -10.36 5.61 9.06
N GLY A 117 -10.82 5.55 10.31
CA GLY A 117 -11.23 4.29 10.92
C GLY A 117 -10.14 3.24 10.90
N ASN A 118 -10.42 2.06 10.34
CA ASN A 118 -9.45 0.97 10.23
C ASN A 118 -8.56 1.05 8.98
N SER A 119 -8.64 2.12 8.19
CA SER A 119 -8.06 2.16 6.84
C SER A 119 -6.97 3.22 6.70
N LEU A 120 -5.96 2.89 5.90
CA LEU A 120 -4.91 3.77 5.42
C LEU A 120 -4.82 3.64 3.91
N PHE A 121 -4.95 4.76 3.20
CA PHE A 121 -4.74 4.86 1.76
C PHE A 121 -3.44 5.60 1.48
N LEU A 122 -2.59 5.02 0.64
CA LEU A 122 -1.30 5.58 0.24
C LEU A 122 -1.21 5.64 -1.28
N ASP A 123 -0.97 6.82 -1.82
CA ASP A 123 -0.83 7.07 -3.25
C ASP A 123 0.57 7.61 -3.53
N TYR A 124 1.34 6.93 -4.40
CA TYR A 124 2.72 7.30 -4.73
C TYR A 124 3.13 6.85 -6.13
N ALA A 125 4.25 7.38 -6.61
CA ALA A 125 4.91 6.93 -7.81
C ALA A 125 6.14 6.08 -7.45
N LEU A 126 6.21 4.88 -8.02
CA LEU A 126 7.27 3.91 -7.76
C LEU A 126 8.10 3.70 -9.02
N ARG A 127 9.43 3.69 -8.87
CA ARG A 127 10.35 3.31 -9.92
C ARG A 127 10.66 1.81 -9.82
N VAL A 128 10.21 1.05 -10.82
CA VAL A 128 10.38 -0.41 -10.85
C VAL A 128 11.44 -0.78 -11.90
N PRO A 129 12.44 -1.59 -11.56
CA PRO A 129 13.36 -2.15 -12.55
C PRO A 129 12.61 -2.94 -13.63
N TYR A 130 12.99 -2.76 -14.89
CA TYR A 130 12.43 -3.49 -16.03
C TYR A 130 13.51 -3.75 -17.09
N GLY A 131 14.01 -4.99 -17.14
CA GLY A 131 15.19 -5.33 -17.94
C GLY A 131 16.39 -4.45 -17.54
N ASP A 132 17.09 -3.89 -18.53
CA ASP A 132 18.23 -2.97 -18.32
C ASP A 132 17.80 -1.50 -18.03
N SER A 133 16.52 -1.26 -17.80
CA SER A 133 15.94 0.06 -17.60
C SER A 133 15.04 0.09 -16.37
N SER A 134 14.25 1.16 -16.22
CA SER A 134 13.24 1.28 -15.18
C SER A 134 11.94 1.84 -15.74
N VAL A 135 10.83 1.53 -15.08
CA VAL A 135 9.50 2.00 -15.42
C VAL A 135 8.86 2.63 -14.19
N ASP A 136 8.40 3.86 -14.34
CA ASP A 136 7.65 4.55 -13.29
C ASP A 136 6.19 4.14 -13.36
N VAL A 137 5.64 3.65 -12.26
CA VAL A 137 4.24 3.26 -12.10
C VAL A 137 3.60 4.04 -10.94
N ARG A 138 2.33 4.37 -11.07
CA ARG A 138 1.55 4.90 -9.96
C ARG A 138 0.99 3.74 -9.16
N VAL A 139 1.16 3.81 -7.85
CA VAL A 139 0.66 2.82 -6.90
C VAL A 139 -0.43 3.47 -6.06
N ASP A 140 -1.56 2.79 -5.95
CA ASP A 140 -2.72 3.15 -5.12
C ASP A 140 -2.87 1.99 -4.13
N ASP A 141 -2.31 2.18 -2.93
CA ASP A 141 -2.33 1.21 -1.83
C ASP A 141 -3.53 1.47 -0.93
N ARG A 142 -4.22 0.40 -0.57
CA ARG A 142 -5.35 0.42 0.35
C ARG A 142 -5.14 -0.62 1.41
N MET A 143 -4.92 -0.15 2.62
CA MET A 143 -4.63 -0.98 3.77
C MET A 143 -5.81 -0.98 4.73
N TYR A 144 -6.14 -2.15 5.28
CA TYR A 144 -7.26 -2.37 6.17
C TYR A 144 -6.81 -3.16 7.38
N LEU A 145 -6.92 -2.57 8.57
CA LEU A 145 -6.66 -3.25 9.84
C LEU A 145 -7.85 -4.17 10.15
N ILE A 146 -7.61 -5.47 10.17
CA ILE A 146 -8.63 -6.50 10.38
C ILE A 146 -8.73 -6.89 11.85
N SER A 147 -7.58 -6.94 12.53
CA SER A 147 -7.44 -7.17 13.96
C SER A 147 -6.22 -6.38 14.46
N PRO A 148 -5.97 -6.28 15.78
CA PRO A 148 -4.81 -5.53 16.30
C PRO A 148 -3.47 -5.93 15.68
N ASP A 149 -3.35 -7.16 15.18
CA ASP A 149 -2.10 -7.72 14.67
C ASP A 149 -2.12 -8.11 13.18
N VAL A 150 -3.25 -7.87 12.48
CA VAL A 150 -3.42 -8.27 11.07
C VAL A 150 -3.90 -7.11 10.23
N LEU A 151 -3.11 -6.76 9.21
CA LEU A 151 -3.46 -5.75 8.22
C LEU A 151 -3.39 -6.37 6.82
N ILE A 152 -4.41 -6.12 6.00
CA ILE A 152 -4.44 -6.50 4.59
C ILE A 152 -4.15 -5.27 3.74
N ASN A 153 -3.30 -5.42 2.73
CA ASN A 153 -3.02 -4.40 1.74
C ASN A 153 -3.40 -4.91 0.34
N GLU A 154 -4.11 -4.05 -0.39
CA GLU A 154 -4.42 -4.20 -1.81
C GLU A 154 -3.82 -3.02 -2.57
N SER A 155 -2.89 -3.30 -3.49
CA SER A 155 -2.25 -2.29 -4.33
C SER A 155 -2.69 -2.40 -5.78
N SER A 156 -3.03 -1.28 -6.39
CA SER A 156 -3.26 -1.17 -7.83
C SER A 156 -2.10 -0.44 -8.50
N LEU A 157 -1.41 -1.11 -9.42
CA LEU A 157 -0.31 -0.52 -10.18
C LEU A 157 -0.84 0.00 -11.52
N LYS A 158 -0.58 1.29 -11.79
CA LYS A 158 -1.09 1.98 -12.99
C LYS A 158 0.06 2.62 -13.78
N LYS A 159 0.01 2.50 -15.10
CA LYS A 159 0.86 3.22 -16.05
C LYS A 159 -0.03 3.97 -17.02
N PHE A 160 0.21 5.27 -17.18
CA PHE A 160 -0.64 6.14 -18.03
C PHE A 160 -2.15 6.02 -17.73
N GLY A 161 -2.52 5.89 -16.44
CA GLY A 161 -3.90 5.74 -16.00
C GLY A 161 -4.51 4.34 -16.18
N VAL A 162 -3.83 3.41 -16.85
CA VAL A 162 -4.28 2.03 -17.07
C VAL A 162 -3.66 1.11 -16.02
N ARG A 163 -4.46 0.21 -15.44
CA ARG A 163 -3.96 -0.81 -14.51
C ARG A 163 -3.08 -1.80 -15.28
N VAL A 164 -1.83 -1.94 -14.85
CA VAL A 164 -0.84 -2.85 -15.42
C VAL A 164 -0.57 -4.06 -14.55
N GLY A 165 -0.95 -4.00 -13.27
CA GLY A 165 -0.80 -5.09 -12.31
C GLY A 165 -1.45 -4.75 -10.98
N SER A 166 -1.29 -5.65 -10.03
CA SER A 166 -1.70 -5.45 -8.64
C SER A 166 -0.78 -6.22 -7.70
N LEU A 167 -0.78 -5.79 -6.45
CA LEU A 167 -0.11 -6.49 -5.36
C LEU A 167 -1.13 -6.68 -4.24
N ASN A 168 -1.12 -7.86 -3.62
CA ASN A 168 -1.90 -8.13 -2.43
C ASN A 168 -0.97 -8.74 -1.39
N LEU A 169 -1.02 -8.24 -0.19
CA LEU A 169 -0.22 -8.77 0.91
C LEU A 169 -0.98 -8.71 2.24
N VAL A 170 -0.53 -9.52 3.18
CA VAL A 170 -0.90 -9.42 4.58
C VAL A 170 0.33 -8.97 5.37
N ILE A 171 0.14 -8.03 6.31
CA ILE A 171 1.15 -7.63 7.29
C ILE A 171 0.71 -8.14 8.65
N LEU A 172 1.61 -8.81 9.34
CA LEU A 172 1.39 -9.42 10.65
C LEU A 172 2.34 -8.80 11.67
N ARG A 173 1.80 -8.26 12.76
CA ARG A 173 2.63 -7.91 13.91
C ARG A 173 3.10 -9.18 14.59
N GLN A 174 4.37 -9.20 14.95
CA GLN A 174 4.98 -10.34 15.63
C GLN A 174 5.22 -9.98 17.11
N PRO A 175 4.91 -10.87 18.04
CA PRO A 175 5.31 -10.67 19.43
C PRO A 175 6.83 -10.81 19.55
N GLY A 176 7.50 -9.81 20.11
CA GLY A 176 8.94 -9.85 20.36
C GLY A 176 9.78 -8.99 19.40
N GLU A 177 11.09 -9.11 19.53
CA GLU A 177 12.08 -8.43 18.69
C GLU A 177 12.31 -9.18 17.38
N ALA A 178 12.78 -8.45 16.35
CA ALA A 178 13.20 -9.03 15.09
C ALA A 178 14.26 -10.14 15.31
N PRO A 179 14.24 -11.23 14.51
CA PRO A 179 15.28 -12.25 14.59
C PRO A 179 16.66 -11.62 14.38
N ASN A 180 17.61 -11.98 15.24
CA ASN A 180 18.97 -11.47 15.13
C ASN A 180 19.61 -11.98 13.81
N LYS A 181 19.69 -11.13 12.80
CA LYS A 181 20.24 -11.45 11.47
C LYS A 181 21.75 -11.79 11.48
N GLY A 182 22.41 -11.71 12.66
CA GLY A 182 23.83 -12.01 12.84
C GLY A 182 24.18 -13.47 13.14
N ALA A 183 23.20 -14.39 13.27
CA ALA A 183 23.43 -15.77 13.70
C ALA A 183 23.37 -16.83 12.59
N GLN A 184 23.45 -16.46 11.32
CA GLN A 184 23.80 -17.42 10.24
C GLN A 184 25.31 -17.49 10.12
N GLY A 185 25.94 -18.04 11.16
CA GLY A 185 27.34 -18.39 11.22
C GLY A 185 27.53 -19.81 10.71
N ASP A 186 28.47 -19.97 9.80
CA ASP A 186 29.37 -21.09 9.60
C ASP A 186 28.98 -22.45 10.23
N ASP A 187 28.19 -23.23 9.53
CA ASP A 187 28.31 -24.68 9.61
C ASP A 187 28.83 -25.22 8.27
N LYS A 188 30.10 -25.62 8.36
CA LYS A 188 30.87 -26.32 7.32
C LYS A 188 30.34 -27.73 7.07
#